data_923bb28c705fd10cd60ec53da965e5ad
#
_entry.id   923bb28c705fd10cd60ec53da965e5ad
#
_cell.length_a   1.000
_cell.length_b   1.000
_cell.length_c   1.000
_cell.angle_alpha   90.00
_cell.angle_beta   90.00
_cell.angle_gamma   90.00
#
_symmetry.space_group_name_H-M   'P 1'
#
loop_
_entity.id
_entity.type
_entity.pdbx_description
1 polymer ?
#
loop_
_entity_poly.entity_id
_entity_poly.type
_entity_poly.pdbx_seq_one_letter_code
_entity_poly.pdbx_strand_id
1 'polypeptide(L)' 'MSSSGGVQKRNAFAAFAAFRLAGLEASLNHAREIAVREELGAVGHFLEEAQGYLAQIRVLHEEALDEFSRAQGE' A
#
# COMPACT_ATOMS: atom_id res chain seq x y z
N MET A 1 10.53 -29.36 -2.04
CA MET A 1 10.47 -28.74 -3.37
C MET A 1 9.24 -27.90 -3.57
N SER A 2 8.08 -28.44 -3.28
CA SER A 2 6.82 -27.72 -3.44
C SER A 2 6.74 -26.48 -2.55
N SER A 3 7.40 -26.47 -1.40
CA SER A 3 7.35 -25.36 -0.47
C SER A 3 8.02 -24.09 -1.04
N SER A 4 9.07 -24.25 -1.85
CA SER A 4 9.75 -23.09 -2.44
C SER A 4 8.87 -22.39 -3.47
N GLY A 5 8.06 -23.14 -4.22
CA GLY A 5 7.11 -22.56 -5.16
C GLY A 5 6.03 -21.72 -4.47
N GLY A 6 5.54 -22.20 -3.31
CA GLY A 6 4.57 -21.45 -2.52
C GLY A 6 5.15 -20.16 -1.97
N VAL A 7 6.38 -20.18 -1.48
CA VAL A 7 7.05 -19.00 -0.96
C VAL A 7 7.25 -17.97 -2.07
N GLN A 8 7.66 -18.39 -3.26
CA GLN A 8 7.85 -17.50 -4.40
C GLN A 8 6.54 -16.84 -4.81
N LYS A 9 5.43 -17.59 -4.84
CA LYS A 9 4.13 -17.03 -5.18
C LYS A 9 3.70 -15.96 -4.17
N ARG A 10 3.93 -16.21 -2.89
CA ARG A 10 3.59 -15.26 -1.84
C ARG A 10 4.44 -14.00 -1.91
N ASN A 11 5.74 -14.17 -2.19
CA ASN A 11 6.64 -13.03 -2.35
C ASN A 11 6.24 -12.19 -3.57
N ALA A 12 5.86 -12.84 -4.67
CA ALA A 12 5.38 -12.15 -5.86
C ALA A 12 4.09 -11.40 -5.57
N PHE A 13 3.16 -12.02 -4.83
CA PHE A 13 1.92 -11.37 -4.46
C PHE A 13 2.18 -10.16 -3.56
N ALA A 14 3.06 -10.31 -2.57
CA ALA A 14 3.42 -9.22 -1.67
C ALA A 14 4.06 -8.06 -2.42
N ALA A 15 4.96 -8.34 -3.36
CA ALA A 15 5.60 -7.33 -4.19
C ALA A 15 4.57 -6.62 -5.07
N PHE A 16 3.62 -7.37 -5.64
CA PHE A 16 2.55 -6.81 -6.45
C PHE A 16 1.65 -5.89 -5.62
N ALA A 17 1.28 -6.34 -4.41
CA ALA A 17 0.46 -5.55 -3.51
C ALA A 17 1.17 -4.25 -3.12
N ALA A 18 2.46 -4.31 -2.80
CA ALA A 18 3.26 -3.14 -2.49
C ALA A 18 3.32 -2.17 -3.66
N PHE A 19 3.48 -2.70 -4.87
CA PHE A 19 3.48 -1.90 -6.10
C PHE A 19 2.14 -1.20 -6.29
N ARG A 20 1.03 -1.91 -6.07
CA ARG A 20 -0.30 -1.33 -6.18
C ARG A 20 -0.55 -0.23 -5.14
N LEU A 21 -0.10 -0.45 -3.91
CA LEU A 21 -0.23 0.55 -2.86
C LEU A 21 0.57 1.81 -3.19
N ALA A 22 1.78 1.64 -3.71
CA ALA A 22 2.62 2.77 -4.14
C ALA A 22 1.94 3.54 -5.28
N GLY A 23 1.33 2.84 -6.22
CA GLY A 23 0.59 3.44 -7.32
C GLY A 23 -0.60 4.26 -6.84
N LEU A 24 -1.35 3.72 -5.87
CA LEU A 24 -2.47 4.44 -5.27
C LEU A 24 -2.01 5.69 -4.54
N GLU A 25 -0.91 5.58 -3.79
CA GLU A 25 -0.33 6.73 -3.10
C GLU A 25 0.06 7.83 -4.08
N ALA A 26 0.73 7.47 -5.18
CA ALA A 26 1.12 8.43 -6.21
C ALA A 26 -0.10 9.09 -6.84
N SER A 27 -1.16 8.31 -7.11
CA SER A 27 -2.41 8.83 -7.68
C SER A 27 -3.09 9.80 -6.73
N LEU A 28 -3.10 9.48 -5.43
CA LEU A 28 -3.68 10.38 -4.42
C LEU A 28 -2.89 11.67 -4.30
N ASN A 29 -1.57 11.61 -4.34
CA ASN A 29 -0.71 12.79 -4.31
C ASN A 29 -0.99 13.69 -5.51
N HIS A 30 -1.10 13.10 -6.70
CA HIS A 30 -1.40 13.85 -7.92
C HIS A 30 -2.76 14.51 -7.86
N ALA A 31 -3.77 13.78 -7.41
CA ALA A 31 -5.12 14.30 -7.25
C ALA A 31 -5.16 15.45 -6.25
N ARG A 32 -4.38 15.33 -5.16
CA ARG A 32 -4.29 16.38 -4.15
C ARG A 32 -3.67 17.65 -4.73
N GLU A 33 -2.64 17.52 -5.54
CA GLU A 33 -2.03 18.66 -6.22
C GLU A 33 -3.04 19.39 -7.11
N ILE A 34 -3.86 18.63 -7.85
CA ILE A 34 -4.91 19.19 -8.68
C ILE A 34 -5.94 19.91 -7.81
N ALA A 35 -6.35 19.30 -6.70
CA ALA A 35 -7.33 19.89 -5.79
C ALA A 35 -6.84 21.23 -5.23
N VAL A 36 -5.57 21.31 -4.87
CA VAL A 36 -4.96 22.56 -4.38
C VAL A 36 -4.95 23.61 -5.48
N ARG A 37 -4.54 23.23 -6.68
CA ARG A 37 -4.46 24.14 -7.84
C ARG A 37 -5.83 24.70 -8.21
N GLU A 38 -6.85 23.87 -8.17
CA GLU A 38 -8.21 24.26 -8.56
C GLU A 38 -9.04 24.81 -7.37
N GLU A 39 -8.40 24.95 -6.21
CA GLU A 39 -9.05 25.48 -4.99
C GLU A 39 -10.25 24.65 -4.55
N LEU A 40 -10.15 23.33 -4.68
CA LEU A 40 -11.19 22.39 -4.27
C LEU A 40 -10.92 21.89 -2.86
N GLY A 41 -11.17 22.76 -1.87
CA GLY A 41 -10.82 22.47 -0.47
C GLY A 41 -11.46 21.20 0.08
N ALA A 42 -12.75 20.97 -0.22
CA ALA A 42 -13.44 19.77 0.26
C ALA A 42 -12.83 18.50 -0.33
N VAL A 43 -12.49 18.53 -1.62
CA VAL A 43 -11.86 17.40 -2.30
C VAL A 43 -10.47 17.15 -1.72
N GLY A 44 -9.71 18.22 -1.49
CA GLY A 44 -8.38 18.12 -0.89
C GLY A 44 -8.44 17.47 0.50
N HIS A 45 -9.41 17.85 1.31
CA HIS A 45 -9.60 17.26 2.63
C HIS A 45 -9.92 15.76 2.54
N PHE A 46 -10.78 15.38 1.62
CA PHE A 46 -11.10 13.97 1.36
C PHE A 46 -9.87 13.17 0.99
N LEU A 47 -9.03 13.76 0.13
CA LEU A 47 -7.81 13.11 -0.32
C LEU A 47 -6.80 12.95 0.80
N GLU A 48 -6.72 13.92 1.71
CA GLU A 48 -5.86 13.80 2.89
C GLU A 48 -6.30 12.64 3.78
N GLU A 49 -7.61 12.50 3.99
CA GLU A 49 -8.14 11.37 4.75
C GLU A 49 -7.82 10.04 4.06
N ALA A 50 -8.00 9.99 2.74
CA ALA A 50 -7.68 8.79 1.97
C ALA A 50 -6.21 8.42 2.07
N GLN A 51 -5.32 9.41 2.05
CA GLN A 51 -3.89 9.18 2.23
C GLN A 51 -3.58 8.62 3.62
N GLY A 52 -4.27 9.10 4.65
CA GLY A 52 -4.14 8.58 6.00
C GLY A 52 -4.53 7.11 6.09
N TYR A 53 -5.65 6.74 5.49
CA TYR A 53 -6.08 5.34 5.43
C TYR A 53 -5.09 4.48 4.67
N LEU A 54 -4.57 4.97 3.56
CA LEU A 54 -3.60 4.23 2.76
C LEU A 54 -2.32 3.99 3.55
N ALA A 55 -1.87 4.98 4.32
CA ALA A 55 -0.69 4.82 5.16
C ALA A 55 -0.92 3.73 6.22
N GLN A 56 -2.12 3.69 6.81
CA GLN A 56 -2.47 2.63 7.77
C GLN A 56 -2.48 1.25 7.11
N ILE A 57 -3.03 1.16 5.92
CA ILE A 57 -3.05 -0.10 5.16
C ILE A 57 -1.62 -0.58 4.88
N ARG A 58 -0.73 0.33 4.53
CA ARG A 58 0.68 -0.01 4.28
C ARG A 58 1.35 -0.57 5.53
N VAL A 59 1.12 0.06 6.67
CA VAL A 59 1.69 -0.41 7.94
C VAL A 59 1.16 -1.82 8.28
N LEU A 60 -0.14 -2.02 8.16
CA LEU A 60 -0.74 -3.32 8.42
C LEU A 60 -0.23 -4.39 7.47
N HIS A 61 -0.03 -4.02 6.21
CA HIS A 61 0.52 -4.92 5.21
C HIS A 61 1.96 -5.35 5.56
N GLU A 62 2.78 -4.40 5.97
CA GLU A 62 4.16 -4.67 6.36
C GLU A 62 4.21 -5.54 7.61
N GLU A 63 3.36 -5.28 8.59
CA GLU A 63 3.27 -6.09 9.81
C GLU A 63 2.86 -7.54 9.48
N ALA A 64 1.89 -7.69 8.59
CA ALA A 64 1.43 -9.02 8.17
C ALA A 64 2.56 -9.79 7.47
N LEU A 65 3.34 -9.12 6.64
CA LEU A 65 4.48 -9.73 5.97
C LEU A 65 5.56 -10.14 6.97
N ASP A 66 5.83 -9.32 7.97
CA ASP A 66 6.81 -9.62 9.01
C ASP A 66 6.40 -10.84 9.82
N GLU A 67 5.15 -10.90 10.25
CA GLU A 67 4.62 -12.05 10.99
C GLU A 67 4.72 -13.31 10.16
N PHE A 68 4.39 -13.21 8.89
CA PHE A 68 4.45 -14.33 7.99
C PHE A 68 5.88 -14.82 7.81
N SER A 69 6.82 -13.91 7.66
CA SER A 69 8.24 -14.25 7.53
C SER A 69 8.78 -14.93 8.79
N ARG A 70 8.37 -14.47 9.96
CA ARG A 70 8.78 -15.10 11.23
C ARG A 70 8.25 -16.51 11.34
N ALA A 71 6.99 -16.68 11.01
CA ALA A 71 6.37 -18.01 11.07
C ALA A 71 7.07 -19.01 10.17
N GLN A 72 7.58 -18.57 9.04
CA GLN A 72 8.29 -19.44 8.11
C GLN A 72 9.77 -19.62 8.45
N GLY A 73 10.36 -18.61 9.09
CA GLY A 73 11.75 -18.66 9.49
C GLY A 73 12.07 -19.65 10.61
N GLU A 74 11.05 -20.07 11.34
CA GLU A 74 11.19 -21.05 12.39
C GLU A 74 10.92 -22.46 11.87
#